data_09960c5942135b966fbd53fe09af2278
#
_entry.id   09960c5942135b966fbd53fe09af2278
#
_cell.length_a   1.000
_cell.length_b   1.000
_cell.length_c   1.000
_cell.angle_alpha   90.00
_cell.angle_beta   90.00
_cell.angle_gamma   90.00
#
_symmetry.space_group_name_H-M   'P 1'
#
loop_
_entity.id
_entity.type
_entity.pdbx_description
1 polymer ?
#
loop_
_entity_poly.entity_id
_entity_poly.type
_entity_poly.pdbx_seq_one_letter_code
_entity_poly.pdbx_strand_id
1 'polypeptide(L)'
;EQDLALVVPLIWPCDNDLGIVKDYWDDQKSADTSAQSFARLLNRFLDWRDAQDEEYPCLKRINILSHSMGNRVLRQALRAWNKYDLPGGVPLLFRNTFLVAADVVNETLEKGNPGELISHASRNVSVYFASDDLALRSSKVSNLKNKIASRRLGHTGPENISKVNSNVYAIDCDNYNTRYDAPKGHTYFLDDENGNPGKIFEHIFDSMKFGRVAVDDRKYRLKIL
;
A
#
# COMPACT_ATOMS: atom_id res chain seq x y z
N GLU A 1 12.92 9.51 -25.36
CA GLU A 1 11.80 8.86 -24.62
C GLU A 1 11.40 9.80 -23.50
N GLN A 2 10.12 10.14 -23.42
CA GLN A 2 9.63 10.96 -22.31
C GLN A 2 9.49 10.07 -21.09
N ASP A 3 10.06 10.48 -19.96
CA ASP A 3 9.86 9.80 -18.67
C ASP A 3 8.37 9.77 -18.34
N LEU A 4 7.82 8.57 -18.24
CA LEU A 4 6.39 8.36 -18.00
C LEU A 4 5.99 8.61 -16.55
N ALA A 5 6.94 8.51 -15.62
CA ALA A 5 6.72 8.73 -14.19
C ALA A 5 7.98 9.26 -13.49
N LEU A 6 7.79 10.17 -12.56
CA LEU A 6 8.80 10.54 -11.57
C LEU A 6 8.55 9.71 -10.31
N VAL A 7 9.56 8.93 -9.89
CA VAL A 7 9.51 8.15 -8.67
C VAL A 7 10.14 8.92 -7.52
N VAL A 8 9.39 9.11 -6.43
CA VAL A 8 9.86 9.74 -5.20
C VAL A 8 9.83 8.70 -4.09
N PRO A 9 10.99 8.14 -3.67
CA PRO A 9 11.02 7.17 -2.59
C PRO A 9 10.72 7.84 -1.24
N LEU A 10 9.77 7.29 -0.49
CA LEU A 10 9.47 7.67 0.87
C LEU A 10 9.99 6.57 1.80
N ILE A 11 11.03 6.88 2.56
CA ILE A 11 11.69 5.95 3.47
C ILE A 11 11.52 6.43 4.92
N TRP A 12 11.50 5.49 5.84
CA TRP A 12 11.48 5.77 7.28
C TRP A 12 12.57 4.96 7.98
N PRO A 13 13.02 5.39 9.18
CA PRO A 13 13.99 4.63 9.95
C PRO A 13 13.42 3.25 10.28
N CYS A 14 14.10 2.20 9.86
CA CYS A 14 13.86 0.82 10.26
C CYS A 14 15.20 0.23 10.67
N ASP A 15 15.18 -0.53 11.76
CA ASP A 15 16.35 -1.16 12.32
C ASP A 15 16.49 -2.54 11.68
N ASN A 16 17.64 -2.82 11.07
CA ASN A 16 17.93 -4.13 10.46
C ASN A 16 18.66 -5.07 11.43
N ASP A 17 18.48 -4.89 12.73
CA ASP A 17 19.12 -5.73 13.72
C ASP A 17 18.53 -7.15 13.76
N LEU A 18 19.37 -8.14 14.11
CA LEU A 18 19.15 -9.57 13.91
C LEU A 18 18.16 -10.26 14.85
N GLY A 19 17.21 -9.55 15.43
CA GLY A 19 16.24 -10.08 16.38
C GLY A 19 14.80 -10.14 15.89
N ILE A 20 14.39 -11.13 15.13
CA ILE A 20 13.12 -11.29 14.40
C ILE A 20 11.85 -10.77 15.10
N VAL A 21 11.78 -10.75 16.43
CA VAL A 21 10.57 -10.33 17.17
C VAL A 21 10.71 -8.94 17.74
N LYS A 22 11.85 -8.57 18.29
CA LYS A 22 12.08 -7.27 18.91
C LYS A 22 12.15 -6.19 17.84
N ASP A 23 12.87 -6.44 16.76
CA ASP A 23 13.05 -5.54 15.64
C ASP A 23 11.71 -5.25 14.95
N TYR A 24 10.90 -6.28 14.73
CA TYR A 24 9.57 -6.10 14.16
C TYR A 24 8.69 -5.13 14.98
N TRP A 25 8.85 -5.11 16.31
CA TRP A 25 8.08 -4.21 17.18
C TRP A 25 8.62 -2.79 17.19
N ASP A 26 9.93 -2.67 17.15
CA ASP A 26 10.59 -1.38 17.09
C ASP A 26 10.35 -0.73 15.71
N ASP A 27 10.33 -1.51 14.64
CA ASP A 27 9.92 -1.08 13.31
C ASP A 27 8.46 -0.61 13.26
N GLN A 28 7.54 -1.28 13.97
CA GLN A 28 6.16 -0.82 14.07
C GLN A 28 6.04 0.55 14.75
N LYS A 29 6.79 0.78 15.84
CA LYS A 29 6.82 2.08 16.53
C LYS A 29 7.44 3.15 15.65
N SER A 30 8.52 2.82 14.96
CA SER A 30 9.18 3.70 14.01
C SER A 30 8.24 4.08 12.86
N ALA A 31 7.49 3.13 12.31
CA ALA A 31 6.46 3.38 11.30
C ALA A 31 5.37 4.32 11.81
N ASP A 32 4.86 4.10 13.03
CA ASP A 32 3.83 4.95 13.64
C ASP A 32 4.34 6.38 13.92
N THR A 33 5.58 6.52 14.37
CA THR A 33 6.21 7.82 14.63
C THR A 33 6.47 8.58 13.32
N SER A 34 6.96 7.89 12.29
CA SER A 34 7.24 8.46 10.98
C SER A 34 5.98 8.93 10.26
N ALA A 35 4.83 8.33 10.56
CA ALA A 35 3.55 8.68 9.96
C ALA A 35 3.18 10.16 10.13
N GLN A 36 3.58 10.80 11.24
CA GLN A 36 3.34 12.24 11.45
C GLN A 36 4.15 13.10 10.47
N SER A 37 5.39 12.71 10.18
CA SER A 37 6.22 13.40 9.19
C SER A 37 5.63 13.25 7.77
N PHE A 38 5.10 12.08 7.45
CA PHE A 38 4.40 11.84 6.19
C PHE A 38 3.10 12.66 6.09
N ALA A 39 2.32 12.77 7.17
CA ALA A 39 1.13 13.63 7.20
C ALA A 39 1.50 15.10 6.92
N ARG A 40 2.55 15.63 7.56
CA ARG A 40 3.06 17.00 7.30
C ARG A 40 3.54 17.16 5.84
N LEU A 41 4.18 16.13 5.27
CA LEU A 41 4.59 16.17 3.87
C LEU A 41 3.38 16.30 2.94
N LEU A 42 2.33 15.50 3.18
CA LEU A 42 1.09 15.56 2.40
C LEU A 42 0.42 16.93 2.53
N ASN A 43 0.38 17.50 3.72
CA ASN A 43 -0.19 18.84 3.92
C ASN A 43 0.59 19.91 3.14
N ARG A 44 1.93 19.93 3.30
CA ARG A 44 2.80 20.86 2.54
C ARG A 44 2.67 20.71 1.04
N PHE A 45 2.46 19.47 0.58
CA PHE A 45 2.24 19.22 -0.84
C PHE A 45 0.91 19.82 -1.32
N LEU A 46 -0.17 19.72 -0.53
CA LEU A 46 -1.44 20.38 -0.85
C LEU A 46 -1.28 21.89 -0.85
N ASP A 47 -0.67 22.47 0.19
CA ASP A 47 -0.43 23.91 0.28
C ASP A 47 0.35 24.41 -0.94
N TRP A 48 1.39 23.68 -1.35
CA TRP A 48 2.15 24.01 -2.55
C TRP A 48 1.31 23.92 -3.82
N ARG A 49 0.50 22.87 -3.95
CA ARG A 49 -0.38 22.68 -5.12
C ARG A 49 -1.42 23.79 -5.22
N ASP A 50 -2.02 24.14 -4.09
CA ASP A 50 -3.09 25.12 -4.02
C ASP A 50 -2.56 26.58 -4.18
N ALA A 51 -1.25 26.78 -3.95
CA ALA A 51 -0.56 28.03 -4.21
C ALA A 51 -0.09 28.20 -5.68
N GLN A 52 -0.35 27.23 -6.56
CA GLN A 52 -0.03 27.36 -7.98
C GLN A 52 -0.99 28.34 -8.66
N ASP A 53 -0.52 28.95 -9.74
CA ASP A 53 -1.33 29.87 -10.54
C ASP A 53 -2.55 29.13 -11.14
N GLU A 54 -3.73 29.72 -11.03
CA GLU A 54 -4.97 29.16 -11.57
C GLU A 54 -4.91 29.01 -13.11
N GLU A 55 -4.14 29.83 -13.82
CA GLU A 55 -3.93 29.70 -15.25
C GLU A 55 -3.05 28.50 -15.63
N TYR A 56 -2.18 28.05 -14.70
CA TYR A 56 -1.24 26.95 -14.92
C TYR A 56 -1.28 25.91 -13.78
N PRO A 57 -2.44 25.28 -13.52
CA PRO A 57 -2.58 24.37 -12.40
C PRO A 57 -1.73 23.12 -12.60
N CYS A 58 -1.21 22.57 -11.50
CA CYS A 58 -0.51 21.30 -11.52
C CYS A 58 -1.48 20.14 -11.79
N LEU A 59 -1.52 19.66 -13.04
CA LEU A 59 -2.35 18.51 -13.45
C LEU A 59 -1.65 17.15 -13.29
N LYS A 60 -0.51 17.09 -12.64
CA LYS A 60 0.22 15.83 -12.40
C LYS A 60 -0.62 14.86 -11.59
N ARG A 61 -0.62 13.61 -12.03
CA ARG A 61 -1.33 12.53 -11.35
C ARG A 61 -0.43 11.90 -10.29
N ILE A 62 -0.94 11.78 -9.09
CA ILE A 62 -0.21 11.18 -7.99
C ILE A 62 -0.69 9.74 -7.83
N ASN A 63 0.26 8.82 -7.83
CA ASN A 63 0.04 7.44 -7.46
C ASN A 63 0.91 7.13 -6.25
N ILE A 64 0.46 6.23 -5.39
CA ILE A 64 1.26 5.77 -4.26
C ILE A 64 1.35 4.24 -4.30
N LEU A 65 2.58 3.72 -4.14
CA LEU A 65 2.82 2.32 -3.91
C LEU A 65 3.33 2.16 -2.49
N SER A 66 2.69 1.30 -1.74
CA SER A 66 3.03 1.02 -0.36
C SER A 66 3.30 -0.47 -0.19
N HIS A 67 4.53 -0.82 0.25
CA HIS A 67 4.98 -2.19 0.40
C HIS A 67 5.11 -2.57 1.88
N SER A 68 4.70 -3.77 2.23
CA SER A 68 4.90 -4.37 3.55
C SER A 68 4.45 -3.45 4.69
N MET A 69 5.33 -3.16 5.66
CA MET A 69 5.07 -2.24 6.78
C MET A 69 4.84 -0.77 6.35
N GLY A 70 5.26 -0.38 5.14
CA GLY A 70 4.90 0.92 4.55
C GLY A 70 3.40 1.16 4.51
N ASN A 71 2.59 0.10 4.41
CA ASN A 71 1.14 0.20 4.49
C ASN A 71 0.65 0.66 5.88
N ARG A 72 1.40 0.35 6.93
CA ARG A 72 1.14 0.88 8.28
C ARG A 72 1.46 2.37 8.33
N VAL A 73 2.60 2.79 7.75
CA VAL A 73 2.97 4.21 7.66
C VAL A 73 1.89 5.00 6.92
N LEU A 74 1.48 4.55 5.73
CA LEU A 74 0.43 5.20 4.93
C LEU A 74 -0.88 5.33 5.71
N ARG A 75 -1.35 4.24 6.31
CA ARG A 75 -2.57 4.22 7.12
C ARG A 75 -2.51 5.23 8.28
N GLN A 76 -1.43 5.24 9.02
CA GLN A 76 -1.26 6.13 10.18
C GLN A 76 -1.05 7.58 9.74
N ALA A 77 -0.38 7.82 8.61
CA ALA A 77 -0.21 9.17 8.06
C ALA A 77 -1.56 9.80 7.70
N LEU A 78 -2.42 9.06 6.99
CA LEU A 78 -3.76 9.56 6.64
C LEU A 78 -4.63 9.80 7.88
N ARG A 79 -4.51 8.95 8.91
CA ARG A 79 -5.19 9.16 10.19
C ARG A 79 -4.70 10.41 10.91
N ALA A 80 -3.38 10.60 10.99
CA ALA A 80 -2.79 11.78 11.61
C ALA A 80 -3.21 13.04 10.84
N TRP A 81 -3.14 13.01 9.54
CA TRP A 81 -3.54 14.11 8.66
C TRP A 81 -5.01 14.47 8.83
N ASN A 82 -5.91 13.48 8.81
CA ASN A 82 -7.33 13.70 9.07
C ASN A 82 -7.59 14.27 10.48
N LYS A 83 -6.86 13.77 11.47
CA LYS A 83 -7.09 14.18 12.88
C LYS A 83 -6.63 15.59 13.18
N TYR A 84 -5.47 15.99 12.66
CA TYR A 84 -4.79 17.22 13.10
C TYR A 84 -4.89 18.36 12.09
N ASP A 85 -4.88 18.05 10.80
CA ASP A 85 -4.82 19.07 9.75
C ASP A 85 -6.15 19.18 8.97
N LEU A 86 -6.87 18.06 8.77
CA LEU A 86 -8.07 18.00 7.94
C LEU A 86 -9.23 17.26 8.66
N PRO A 87 -9.77 17.81 9.75
CA PRO A 87 -10.81 17.13 10.54
C PRO A 87 -12.12 16.87 9.77
N GLY A 88 -12.33 17.53 8.64
CA GLY A 88 -13.47 17.31 7.74
C GLY A 88 -13.32 16.11 6.79
N GLY A 89 -12.19 15.43 6.79
CA GLY A 89 -11.87 14.30 5.92
C GLY A 89 -10.65 14.53 5.05
N VAL A 90 -10.07 13.45 4.53
CA VAL A 90 -8.94 13.52 3.60
C VAL A 90 -9.43 13.82 2.17
N PRO A 91 -8.70 14.64 1.41
CA PRO A 91 -9.06 14.92 0.03
C PRO A 91 -8.79 13.71 -0.86
N LEU A 92 -9.47 13.62 -2.00
CA LEU A 92 -9.16 12.68 -3.07
C LEU A 92 -7.84 13.10 -3.75
N LEU A 93 -6.72 12.61 -3.22
CA LEU A 93 -5.38 13.02 -3.61
C LEU A 93 -4.75 12.05 -4.63
N PHE A 94 -4.91 10.74 -4.40
CA PHE A 94 -4.24 9.72 -5.19
C PHE A 94 -5.15 9.22 -6.33
N ARG A 95 -4.57 9.14 -7.53
CA ARG A 95 -5.26 8.48 -8.64
C ARG A 95 -5.34 6.97 -8.40
N ASN A 96 -4.22 6.36 -8.05
CA ASN A 96 -4.16 4.96 -7.66
C ASN A 96 -3.32 4.81 -6.40
N THR A 97 -3.76 3.90 -5.54
CA THR A 97 -3.00 3.42 -4.38
C THR A 97 -2.80 1.92 -4.52
N PHE A 98 -1.54 1.48 -4.54
CA PHE A 98 -1.14 0.09 -4.65
C PHE A 98 -0.64 -0.39 -3.30
N LEU A 99 -1.38 -1.31 -2.68
CA LEU A 99 -1.03 -1.92 -1.39
C LEU A 99 -0.45 -3.31 -1.68
N VAL A 100 0.88 -3.45 -1.59
CA VAL A 100 1.57 -4.68 -1.95
C VAL A 100 2.09 -5.36 -0.70
N ALA A 101 1.81 -6.67 -0.55
CA ALA A 101 2.25 -7.48 0.59
C ALA A 101 2.00 -6.78 1.95
N ALA A 102 0.82 -6.18 2.12
CA ALA A 102 0.51 -5.22 3.16
C ALA A 102 0.54 -5.84 4.56
N ASP A 103 1.47 -5.41 5.43
CA ASP A 103 1.59 -5.86 6.82
C ASP A 103 0.69 -5.07 7.78
N VAL A 104 -0.59 -5.10 7.49
CA VAL A 104 -1.68 -4.57 8.31
C VAL A 104 -2.79 -5.61 8.42
N VAL A 105 -3.67 -5.49 9.40
CA VAL A 105 -4.80 -6.43 9.56
C VAL A 105 -5.73 -6.39 8.34
N ASN A 106 -6.29 -7.51 7.97
CA ASN A 106 -7.05 -7.66 6.73
C ASN A 106 -8.41 -6.95 6.74
N GLU A 107 -8.95 -6.60 7.90
CA GLU A 107 -10.15 -5.75 8.06
C GLU A 107 -9.83 -4.26 7.97
N THR A 108 -8.56 -3.88 7.83
CA THR A 108 -8.12 -2.47 7.95
C THR A 108 -8.85 -1.50 7.02
N LEU A 109 -9.26 -1.96 5.83
CA LEU A 109 -9.95 -1.14 4.83
C LEU A 109 -11.48 -1.13 4.99
N GLU A 110 -12.03 -1.96 5.90
CA GLU A 110 -13.46 -1.98 6.16
C GLU A 110 -13.92 -0.65 6.76
N LYS A 111 -15.19 -0.32 6.54
CA LYS A 111 -15.82 0.91 7.00
C LYS A 111 -15.71 1.05 8.53
N GLY A 112 -15.29 2.21 8.99
CA GLY A 112 -15.05 2.47 10.41
C GLY A 112 -13.67 2.03 10.91
N ASN A 113 -12.88 1.32 10.12
CA ASN A 113 -11.54 0.86 10.49
C ASN A 113 -10.44 1.87 10.10
N PRO A 114 -9.26 1.78 10.74
CA PRO A 114 -8.19 2.78 10.60
C PRO A 114 -7.70 3.04 9.18
N GLY A 115 -7.82 2.10 8.27
CA GLY A 115 -7.36 2.21 6.89
C GLY A 115 -8.46 2.61 5.90
N GLU A 116 -9.70 2.85 6.34
CA GLU A 116 -10.78 3.31 5.46
C GLU A 116 -10.39 4.58 4.70
N LEU A 117 -9.64 5.49 5.34
CA LEU A 117 -9.19 6.75 4.74
C LEU A 117 -8.32 6.55 3.50
N ILE A 118 -7.67 5.39 3.33
CA ILE A 118 -6.90 5.06 2.12
C ILE A 118 -7.83 5.06 0.91
N SER A 119 -9.03 4.49 1.05
CA SER A 119 -10.02 4.45 -0.02
C SER A 119 -10.67 5.81 -0.26
N HIS A 120 -10.78 6.66 0.75
CA HIS A 120 -11.28 8.04 0.60
C HIS A 120 -10.27 8.93 -0.11
N ALA A 121 -8.97 8.77 0.20
CA ALA A 121 -7.90 9.54 -0.42
C ALA A 121 -7.56 9.10 -1.85
N SER A 122 -8.16 8.00 -2.35
CA SER A 122 -7.77 7.35 -3.59
C SER A 122 -8.96 7.16 -4.54
N ARG A 123 -8.72 7.36 -5.84
CA ARG A 123 -9.72 6.99 -6.85
C ARG A 123 -9.84 5.47 -7.01
N ASN A 124 -8.71 4.76 -7.00
CA ASN A 124 -8.65 3.30 -7.03
C ASN A 124 -7.65 2.80 -6.00
N VAL A 125 -7.97 1.70 -5.32
CA VAL A 125 -7.07 1.00 -4.39
C VAL A 125 -6.93 -0.44 -4.87
N SER A 126 -5.70 -0.85 -5.18
CA SER A 126 -5.37 -2.23 -5.56
C SER A 126 -4.61 -2.90 -4.44
N VAL A 127 -5.15 -3.99 -3.91
CA VAL A 127 -4.55 -4.80 -2.85
C VAL A 127 -3.97 -6.06 -3.47
N TYR A 128 -2.65 -6.17 -3.52
CA TYR A 128 -1.94 -7.37 -3.98
C TYR A 128 -1.61 -8.23 -2.77
N PHE A 129 -2.02 -9.49 -2.81
CA PHE A 129 -1.81 -10.41 -1.70
C PHE A 129 -1.42 -11.80 -2.19
N ALA A 130 -0.67 -12.52 -1.34
CA ALA A 130 -0.27 -13.90 -1.61
C ALA A 130 -0.29 -14.72 -0.31
N SER A 131 -0.98 -15.86 -0.33
CA SER A 131 -1.17 -16.70 0.86
C SER A 131 0.08 -17.51 1.23
N ASP A 132 1.06 -17.57 0.37
CA ASP A 132 2.36 -18.24 0.55
C ASP A 132 3.52 -17.27 0.83
N ASP A 133 3.26 -15.96 1.03
CA ASP A 133 4.24 -14.97 1.48
C ASP A 133 4.83 -15.36 2.86
N LEU A 134 6.11 -15.76 2.86
CA LEU A 134 6.80 -16.24 4.06
C LEU A 134 7.14 -15.12 5.05
N ALA A 135 7.38 -13.91 4.57
CA ALA A 135 7.66 -12.77 5.44
C ALA A 135 6.43 -12.39 6.28
N LEU A 136 5.25 -12.35 5.65
CA LEU A 136 3.99 -12.08 6.36
C LEU A 136 3.57 -13.22 7.29
N ARG A 137 3.94 -14.46 6.99
CA ARG A 137 3.77 -15.58 7.95
C ARG A 137 4.58 -15.37 9.22
N SER A 138 5.83 -14.92 9.10
CA SER A 138 6.71 -14.60 10.25
C SER A 138 6.16 -13.42 11.06
N SER A 139 5.69 -12.38 10.42
CA SER A 139 5.01 -11.24 11.03
C SER A 139 3.78 -11.68 11.84
N LYS A 140 2.98 -12.62 11.33
CA LYS A 140 1.84 -13.18 12.04
C LYS A 140 2.25 -13.86 13.36
N VAL A 141 3.34 -14.63 13.37
CA VAL A 141 3.86 -15.30 14.58
C VAL A 141 4.30 -14.26 15.61
N SER A 142 4.97 -13.20 15.21
CA SER A 142 5.38 -12.10 16.09
C SER A 142 4.19 -11.38 16.75
N ASN A 143 3.07 -11.23 16.04
CA ASN A 143 1.86 -10.62 16.57
C ASN A 143 1.01 -11.55 17.45
N LEU A 144 1.09 -12.88 17.28
CA LEU A 144 0.40 -13.85 18.15
C LEU A 144 0.83 -13.76 19.60
N LYS A 145 2.09 -13.42 19.87
CA LYS A 145 2.59 -13.18 21.24
C LYS A 145 1.85 -12.04 21.95
N ASN A 146 1.22 -11.14 21.19
CA ASN A 146 0.40 -10.02 21.70
C ASN A 146 -1.10 -10.31 21.74
N LYS A 147 -1.52 -11.57 21.61
CA LYS A 147 -2.94 -11.99 21.57
C LYS A 147 -3.75 -11.40 20.38
N ILE A 148 -3.08 -10.87 19.36
CA ILE A 148 -3.73 -10.37 18.14
C ILE A 148 -3.56 -11.42 17.04
N ALA A 149 -4.48 -12.38 16.99
CA ALA A 149 -4.52 -13.42 15.97
C ALA A 149 -5.23 -12.93 14.70
N SER A 150 -4.81 -11.78 14.15
CA SER A 150 -5.43 -11.25 12.92
C SER A 150 -4.64 -11.66 11.67
N ARG A 151 -5.37 -11.96 10.60
CA ARG A 151 -4.78 -12.20 9.27
C ARG A 151 -4.22 -10.89 8.72
N ARG A 152 -3.23 -10.99 7.84
CA ARG A 152 -2.64 -9.82 7.19
C ARG A 152 -3.29 -9.56 5.83
N LEU A 153 -3.51 -8.29 5.53
CA LEU A 153 -4.10 -7.84 4.27
C LEU A 153 -3.30 -8.33 3.06
N GLY A 154 -1.97 -8.28 3.13
CA GLY A 154 -1.07 -8.78 2.09
C GLY A 154 -0.97 -10.31 2.02
N HIS A 155 -1.56 -11.05 2.97
CA HIS A 155 -1.56 -12.51 2.99
C HIS A 155 -2.89 -13.12 2.51
N THR A 156 -4.03 -12.48 2.80
CA THR A 156 -5.36 -13.04 2.49
C THR A 156 -6.26 -12.11 1.67
N GLY A 157 -5.78 -10.91 1.37
CA GLY A 157 -6.63 -9.84 0.86
C GLY A 157 -7.58 -9.30 1.93
N PRO A 158 -8.53 -8.43 1.58
CA PRO A 158 -9.57 -7.94 2.47
C PRO A 158 -10.40 -9.09 3.05
N GLU A 159 -10.69 -9.07 4.35
CA GLU A 159 -11.49 -10.12 5.00
C GLU A 159 -12.87 -10.23 4.35
N ASN A 160 -13.52 -9.08 4.15
CA ASN A 160 -14.80 -9.05 3.46
C ASN A 160 -14.83 -7.91 2.43
N ILE A 161 -14.74 -8.26 1.16
CA ILE A 161 -14.74 -7.31 0.04
C ILE A 161 -16.05 -6.51 -0.05
N SER A 162 -17.17 -7.00 0.50
CA SER A 162 -18.43 -6.28 0.50
C SER A 162 -18.49 -5.18 1.56
N LYS A 163 -17.62 -5.21 2.57
CA LYS A 163 -17.54 -4.21 3.63
C LYS A 163 -16.57 -3.07 3.36
N VAL A 164 -15.77 -3.19 2.31
CA VAL A 164 -14.85 -2.13 1.89
C VAL A 164 -15.47 -1.28 0.77
N ASN A 165 -14.96 -0.07 0.59
CA ASN A 165 -15.47 0.85 -0.44
C ASN A 165 -15.35 0.24 -1.85
N SER A 166 -16.25 0.63 -2.76
CA SER A 166 -16.39 0.06 -4.11
C SER A 166 -15.16 0.27 -5.01
N ASN A 167 -14.28 1.21 -4.66
CA ASN A 167 -13.03 1.50 -5.36
C ASN A 167 -11.85 0.63 -4.91
N VAL A 168 -12.07 -0.37 -4.05
CA VAL A 168 -11.04 -1.32 -3.60
C VAL A 168 -11.14 -2.62 -4.41
N TYR A 169 -9.99 -3.05 -4.94
CA TYR A 169 -9.83 -4.25 -5.76
C TYR A 169 -8.82 -5.19 -5.10
N ALA A 170 -9.14 -6.45 -4.99
CA ALA A 170 -8.29 -7.47 -4.38
C ALA A 170 -7.69 -8.38 -5.47
N ILE A 171 -6.36 -8.45 -5.53
CA ILE A 171 -5.60 -9.12 -6.58
C ILE A 171 -4.82 -10.26 -5.95
N ASP A 172 -5.24 -11.48 -6.23
CA ASP A 172 -4.62 -12.70 -5.77
C ASP A 172 -3.37 -13.00 -6.61
N CYS A 173 -2.21 -13.05 -5.95
CA CYS A 173 -0.90 -13.27 -6.54
C CYS A 173 -0.31 -14.64 -6.17
N ASP A 174 -1.11 -15.56 -5.62
CA ASP A 174 -0.68 -16.92 -5.26
C ASP A 174 0.01 -17.63 -6.43
N ASN A 175 1.09 -18.33 -6.14
CA ASN A 175 1.96 -19.03 -7.09
C ASN A 175 2.70 -18.11 -8.09
N TYR A 176 2.45 -16.81 -8.01
CA TYR A 176 3.13 -15.82 -8.81
C TYR A 176 4.27 -15.14 -8.05
N ASN A 177 4.00 -14.84 -6.79
CA ASN A 177 4.94 -14.17 -5.90
C ASN A 177 6.26 -14.92 -5.73
N THR A 178 6.23 -16.25 -5.55
CA THR A 178 7.42 -17.08 -5.40
C THR A 178 8.20 -17.27 -6.71
N ARG A 179 7.60 -16.98 -7.85
CA ARG A 179 8.29 -16.99 -9.15
C ARG A 179 9.22 -15.79 -9.32
N TYR A 180 8.86 -14.63 -8.75
CA TYR A 180 9.62 -13.38 -8.87
C TYR A 180 10.44 -13.05 -7.61
N ASP A 181 10.20 -13.71 -6.51
CA ASP A 181 10.92 -13.52 -5.25
C ASP A 181 11.03 -14.84 -4.46
N ALA A 182 11.68 -15.85 -5.05
CA ALA A 182 11.91 -17.12 -4.37
C ALA A 182 13.02 -16.99 -3.31
N PRO A 183 12.90 -17.66 -2.16
CA PRO A 183 11.75 -18.40 -1.66
C PRO A 183 10.76 -17.55 -0.84
N LYS A 184 11.03 -16.24 -0.65
CA LYS A 184 10.28 -15.39 0.29
C LYS A 184 8.89 -15.01 -0.22
N GLY A 185 8.78 -14.73 -1.52
CA GLY A 185 7.54 -14.35 -2.15
C GLY A 185 6.95 -13.02 -1.63
N HIS A 186 7.78 -12.04 -1.30
CA HIS A 186 7.41 -10.79 -0.64
C HIS A 186 7.62 -9.54 -1.50
N THR A 187 8.67 -9.53 -2.35
CA THR A 187 9.02 -8.40 -3.22
C THR A 187 8.62 -8.64 -4.69
N TYR A 188 7.63 -9.44 -4.90
CA TYR A 188 7.14 -9.96 -6.19
C TYR A 188 6.59 -8.90 -7.16
N PHE A 189 6.55 -7.65 -6.77
CA PHE A 189 6.12 -6.52 -7.60
C PHE A 189 7.28 -5.88 -8.40
N LEU A 190 8.48 -6.38 -8.23
CA LEU A 190 9.68 -5.96 -8.95
C LEU A 190 9.91 -6.82 -10.20
N ASP A 191 11.15 -6.89 -10.65
CA ASP A 191 11.61 -7.75 -11.72
C ASP A 191 11.97 -9.17 -11.24
N ASP A 192 12.18 -10.05 -12.19
CA ASP A 192 12.76 -11.36 -11.92
C ASP A 192 14.30 -11.25 -11.72
N GLU A 193 14.94 -12.38 -11.41
CA GLU A 193 16.40 -12.49 -11.27
C GLU A 193 17.20 -12.11 -12.52
N ASN A 194 16.56 -12.00 -13.68
CA ASN A 194 17.15 -11.57 -14.94
C ASN A 194 16.86 -10.09 -15.27
N GLY A 195 16.17 -9.38 -14.40
CA GLY A 195 15.78 -7.98 -14.58
C GLY A 195 14.57 -7.78 -15.52
N ASN A 196 13.79 -8.83 -15.79
CA ASN A 196 12.58 -8.69 -16.57
C ASN A 196 11.41 -8.26 -15.69
N PRO A 197 10.62 -7.24 -16.09
CA PRO A 197 9.48 -6.79 -15.31
C PRO A 197 8.44 -7.91 -15.18
N GLY A 198 7.92 -8.07 -13.94
CA GLY A 198 6.89 -9.04 -13.64
C GLY A 198 5.49 -8.57 -14.02
N LYS A 199 4.54 -9.49 -14.13
CA LYS A 199 3.12 -9.19 -14.43
C LYS A 199 2.49 -8.22 -13.43
N ILE A 200 2.91 -8.25 -12.18
CA ILE A 200 2.41 -7.32 -11.15
C ILE A 200 2.95 -5.92 -11.42
N PHE A 201 4.22 -5.80 -11.77
CA PHE A 201 4.79 -4.54 -12.21
C PHE A 201 4.05 -3.98 -13.44
N GLU A 202 3.84 -4.82 -14.46
CA GLU A 202 3.07 -4.44 -15.66
C GLU A 202 1.66 -3.96 -15.28
N HIS A 203 0.95 -4.69 -14.43
CA HIS A 203 -0.39 -4.33 -13.98
C HIS A 203 -0.42 -3.00 -13.21
N ILE A 204 0.56 -2.74 -12.34
CA ILE A 204 0.72 -1.47 -11.62
C ILE A 204 0.96 -0.34 -12.64
N PHE A 205 1.88 -0.54 -13.57
CA PHE A 205 2.26 0.44 -14.58
C PHE A 205 1.09 0.77 -15.52
N ASP A 206 0.37 -0.23 -16.00
CA ASP A 206 -0.83 -0.05 -16.82
C ASP A 206 -1.93 0.70 -16.05
N SER A 207 -2.12 0.39 -14.77
CA SER A 207 -3.07 1.12 -13.93
C SER A 207 -2.68 2.58 -13.77
N MET A 208 -1.39 2.89 -13.63
CA MET A 208 -0.90 4.28 -13.63
C MET A 208 -1.16 4.97 -14.97
N LYS A 209 -0.89 4.30 -16.07
CA LYS A 209 -1.03 4.83 -17.44
C LYS A 209 -2.50 5.07 -17.79
N PHE A 210 -3.36 4.08 -17.59
CA PHE A 210 -4.76 4.11 -18.01
C PHE A 210 -5.73 4.62 -16.93
N GLY A 211 -5.29 4.64 -15.68
CA GLY A 211 -6.01 5.27 -14.56
C GLY A 211 -7.10 4.43 -13.92
N ARG A 212 -7.18 3.14 -14.22
CA ARG A 212 -8.06 2.19 -13.55
C ARG A 212 -7.53 0.78 -13.67
N VAL A 213 -7.92 -0.06 -12.73
CA VAL A 213 -7.76 -1.50 -12.84
C VAL A 213 -8.81 -2.01 -13.82
N ALA A 214 -8.37 -2.66 -14.90
CA ALA A 214 -9.27 -3.26 -15.90
C ALA A 214 -9.67 -4.67 -15.42
N VAL A 215 -10.66 -4.75 -14.53
CA VAL A 215 -11.20 -6.01 -14.01
C VAL A 215 -12.72 -5.97 -14.00
N ASP A 216 -13.32 -7.08 -14.37
CA ASP A 216 -14.77 -7.24 -14.35
C ASP A 216 -15.28 -7.52 -12.94
N ASP A 217 -14.43 -8.12 -12.06
CA ASP A 217 -14.75 -8.42 -10.68
C ASP A 217 -13.76 -7.72 -9.73
N ARG A 218 -14.24 -7.32 -8.55
CA ARG A 218 -13.42 -6.68 -7.51
C ARG A 218 -12.43 -7.62 -6.83
N LYS A 219 -12.57 -8.92 -6.99
CA LYS A 219 -11.66 -9.96 -6.52
C LYS A 219 -11.30 -10.88 -7.65
N TYR A 220 -10.05 -10.87 -8.08
CA TYR A 220 -9.59 -11.71 -9.18
C TYR A 220 -8.19 -12.28 -8.92
N ARG A 221 -7.89 -13.38 -9.57
CA ARG A 221 -6.56 -13.98 -9.56
C ARG A 221 -5.78 -13.55 -10.79
N LEU A 222 -4.53 -13.14 -10.58
CA LEU A 222 -3.63 -12.82 -11.66
C LEU A 222 -3.36 -14.11 -12.47
N LYS A 223 -3.68 -14.10 -13.77
CA LYS A 223 -3.40 -15.26 -14.62
C LYS A 223 -1.96 -15.22 -15.10
N ILE A 224 -1.23 -16.29 -14.82
CA ILE A 224 0.05 -16.57 -15.46
C ILE A 224 -0.28 -17.12 -16.85
N LEU A 225 0.06 -16.37 -17.90
CA LEU A 225 0.01 -16.87 -19.28
C LEU A 225 1.27 -17.66 -19.58
#